data_ab6e7b4bbca32e6cf91956768ea4ce8b
#
_entry.id   ab6e7b4bbca32e6cf91956768ea4ce8b
#
_cell.length_a   1.000
_cell.length_b   1.000
_cell.length_c   1.000
_cell.angle_alpha   90.00
_cell.angle_beta   90.00
_cell.angle_gamma   90.00
#
_symmetry.space_group_name_H-M   'P 1'
#
loop_
_entity.id
_entity.type
_entity.pdbx_description
1 polymer ?
#
loop_
_entity_poly.entity_id
_entity_poly.type
_entity_poly.pdbx_seq_one_letter_code
_entity_poly.pdbx_strand_id
1 'polypeptide(L)'
;TNKVSQNFRDLADFMGFSHDDFIRTTEERHKKACQDIWKRLLERDEIYLGSYAGWYAVRDEAYYAESELTKNADGAFVAPSGAEVEWVEEPSYFFRLSNWGDRLLAWYDENPDCVMPKSRMNEVKSFIKGGLDDLSVSRTSFKWGIPVPGDDDHIMYVWMDALTNYITATGYPDLESDKFKAFWPANLHMVGKDILRFHAIYWPAFLMAAGLEPPKRVFA
;
A
#
# COMPACT_ATOMS: atom_id res chain seq x y z
N THR A 1 -20.58 -0.30 -7.28
CA THR A 1 -19.78 -0.17 -6.04
C THR A 1 -20.59 0.31 -4.85
N ASN A 2 -21.40 1.41 -4.95
CA ASN A 2 -22.15 1.94 -3.81
C ASN A 2 -23.12 0.90 -3.18
N LYS A 3 -23.87 0.17 -4.01
CA LYS A 3 -24.78 -0.88 -3.54
C LYS A 3 -24.05 -2.01 -2.78
N VAL A 4 -22.89 -2.43 -3.27
CA VAL A 4 -22.07 -3.47 -2.61
C VAL A 4 -21.50 -2.96 -1.28
N SER A 5 -20.98 -1.73 -1.26
CA SER A 5 -20.51 -1.12 -0.02
C SER A 5 -21.60 -0.97 1.05
N GLN A 6 -22.85 -0.72 0.64
CA GLN A 6 -23.98 -0.66 1.58
C GLN A 6 -24.21 -2.01 2.25
N ASN A 7 -24.10 -3.13 1.52
CA ASN A 7 -24.25 -4.45 2.13
C ASN A 7 -23.26 -4.70 3.30
N PHE A 8 -22.03 -4.16 3.19
CA PHE A 8 -21.05 -4.28 4.28
C PHE A 8 -21.39 -3.38 5.48
N ARG A 9 -21.97 -2.20 5.24
CA ARG A 9 -22.48 -1.36 6.33
C ARG A 9 -23.65 -2.05 7.05
N ASP A 10 -24.60 -2.54 6.27
CA ASP A 10 -25.76 -3.25 6.80
C ASP A 10 -25.34 -4.49 7.61
N LEU A 11 -24.28 -5.19 7.17
CA LEU A 11 -23.69 -6.30 7.91
C LEU A 11 -23.08 -5.85 9.24
N ALA A 12 -22.35 -4.73 9.25
CA ALA A 12 -21.77 -4.19 10.48
C ALA A 12 -22.87 -3.83 11.50
N ASP A 13 -23.94 -3.20 11.03
CA ASP A 13 -25.10 -2.86 11.86
C ASP A 13 -25.81 -4.12 12.35
N PHE A 14 -26.03 -5.11 11.49
CA PHE A 14 -26.67 -6.39 11.83
C PHE A 14 -25.86 -7.18 12.88
N MET A 15 -24.53 -7.13 12.78
CA MET A 15 -23.62 -7.79 13.73
C MET A 15 -23.43 -6.99 15.03
N GLY A 16 -23.98 -5.78 15.12
CA GLY A 16 -23.83 -4.91 16.29
C GLY A 16 -22.39 -4.41 16.49
N PHE A 17 -21.63 -4.19 15.42
CA PHE A 17 -20.27 -3.65 15.51
C PHE A 17 -20.32 -2.16 15.90
N SER A 18 -19.59 -1.81 16.96
CA SER A 18 -19.48 -0.43 17.45
C SER A 18 -18.28 0.26 16.75
N HIS A 19 -18.41 0.57 15.47
CA HIS A 19 -17.42 1.34 14.73
C HIS A 19 -17.79 2.83 14.68
N ASP A 20 -16.78 3.69 14.72
CA ASP A 20 -16.95 5.15 14.68
C ASP A 20 -16.89 5.72 13.27
N ASP A 21 -16.24 5.02 12.34
CA ASP A 21 -16.14 5.42 10.95
C ASP A 21 -16.12 4.21 10.01
N PHE A 22 -16.73 4.38 8.84
CA PHE A 22 -16.73 3.41 7.76
C PHE A 22 -16.23 4.12 6.50
N ILE A 23 -14.91 4.10 6.32
CA ILE A 23 -14.25 4.86 5.24
C ILE A 23 -14.39 4.16 3.89
N ARG A 24 -14.49 4.98 2.84
CA ARG A 24 -14.39 4.54 1.45
C ARG A 24 -13.32 5.33 0.72
N THR A 25 -12.50 4.64 -0.03
CA THR A 25 -11.39 5.23 -0.80
C THR A 25 -11.85 6.14 -1.94
N THR A 26 -13.15 6.15 -2.25
CA THR A 26 -13.77 7.07 -3.21
C THR A 26 -14.21 8.41 -2.60
N GLU A 27 -14.09 8.60 -1.29
CA GLU A 27 -14.48 9.84 -0.62
C GLU A 27 -13.46 10.95 -0.88
N GLU A 28 -13.93 12.19 -0.99
CA GLU A 28 -13.05 13.34 -1.25
C GLU A 28 -12.04 13.57 -0.13
N ARG A 29 -12.39 13.27 1.13
CA ARG A 29 -11.44 13.32 2.26
C ARG A 29 -10.28 12.36 2.07
N HIS A 30 -10.54 11.18 1.50
CA HIS A 30 -9.52 10.18 1.25
C HIS A 30 -8.60 10.57 0.09
N LYS A 31 -9.17 11.05 -1.01
CA LYS A 31 -8.37 11.56 -2.14
C LYS A 31 -7.41 12.66 -1.71
N LYS A 32 -7.90 13.61 -0.89
CA LYS A 32 -7.05 14.69 -0.33
C LYS A 32 -5.92 14.14 0.54
N ALA A 33 -6.20 13.14 1.37
CA ALA A 33 -5.20 12.50 2.20
C ALA A 33 -4.12 11.81 1.36
N CYS A 34 -4.50 11.04 0.35
CA CYS A 34 -3.56 10.39 -0.55
C CYS A 34 -2.70 11.39 -1.31
N GLN A 35 -3.30 12.47 -1.81
CA GLN A 35 -2.58 13.52 -2.53
C GLN A 35 -1.60 14.28 -1.62
N ASP A 36 -1.92 14.47 -0.33
CA ASP A 36 -1.00 15.09 0.62
C ASP A 36 0.17 14.17 0.95
N ILE A 37 -0.07 12.88 1.25
CA ILE A 37 1.01 11.90 1.44
C ILE A 37 1.94 11.88 0.22
N TRP A 38 1.39 11.81 -0.98
CA TRP A 38 2.17 11.82 -2.22
C TRP A 38 3.08 13.05 -2.31
N LYS A 39 2.54 14.25 -2.08
CA LYS A 39 3.31 15.49 -2.10
C LYS A 39 4.45 15.48 -1.10
N ARG A 40 4.20 15.04 0.14
CA ARG A 40 5.22 14.93 1.18
C ARG A 40 6.35 13.98 0.78
N LEU A 41 6.01 12.85 0.18
CA LEU A 41 7.01 11.88 -0.29
C LEU A 41 7.82 12.44 -1.47
N LEU A 42 7.17 13.14 -2.40
CA LEU A 42 7.84 13.77 -3.53
C LEU A 42 8.77 14.91 -3.09
N GLU A 43 8.33 15.78 -2.20
CA GLU A 43 9.12 16.89 -1.64
C GLU A 43 10.36 16.40 -0.86
N ARG A 44 10.34 15.18 -0.36
CA ARG A 44 11.44 14.55 0.38
C ARG A 44 12.32 13.64 -0.49
N ASP A 45 12.13 13.65 -1.79
CA ASP A 45 12.82 12.78 -2.76
C ASP A 45 12.67 11.28 -2.45
N GLU A 46 11.56 10.90 -1.83
CA GLU A 46 11.25 9.49 -1.54
C GLU A 46 10.47 8.81 -2.68
N ILE A 47 9.94 9.60 -3.63
CA ILE A 47 9.30 9.14 -4.86
C ILE A 47 10.01 9.76 -6.05
N TYR A 48 10.26 8.96 -7.09
CA TYR A 48 10.85 9.40 -8.35
C TYR A 48 10.16 8.75 -9.56
N LEU A 49 10.17 9.43 -10.70
CA LEU A 49 9.68 8.87 -11.96
C LEU A 49 10.76 7.98 -12.58
N GLY A 50 10.40 6.75 -12.89
CA GLY A 50 11.23 5.77 -13.57
C GLY A 50 10.45 5.02 -14.64
N SER A 51 10.96 3.89 -15.09
CA SER A 51 10.28 2.99 -16.02
C SER A 51 10.15 1.62 -15.36
N TYR A 52 8.96 1.05 -15.40
CA TYR A 52 8.72 -0.33 -15.02
C TYR A 52 8.66 -1.20 -16.27
N ALA A 53 9.51 -2.20 -16.32
CA ALA A 53 9.53 -3.16 -17.42
C ALA A 53 9.33 -4.57 -16.86
N GLY A 54 8.43 -5.33 -17.46
CA GLY A 54 8.15 -6.68 -16.99
C GLY A 54 7.12 -7.43 -17.84
N TRP A 55 6.98 -8.71 -17.55
CA TRP A 55 5.97 -9.55 -18.17
C TRP A 55 4.62 -9.33 -17.53
N TYR A 56 3.69 -8.73 -18.26
CA TYR A 56 2.36 -8.35 -17.78
C TYR A 56 1.30 -9.27 -18.31
N ALA A 57 0.46 -9.80 -17.43
CA ALA A 57 -0.74 -10.55 -17.80
C ALA A 57 -1.97 -9.64 -17.70
N VAL A 58 -2.53 -9.24 -18.84
CA VAL A 58 -3.70 -8.35 -18.88
C VAL A 58 -4.90 -8.95 -18.14
N ARG A 59 -5.10 -10.27 -18.27
CA ARG A 59 -6.22 -10.96 -17.61
C ARG A 59 -6.12 -10.96 -16.10
N ASP A 60 -4.89 -11.03 -15.56
CA ASP A 60 -4.64 -11.12 -14.13
C ASP A 60 -4.37 -9.73 -13.52
N GLU A 61 -4.22 -8.70 -14.38
CA GLU A 61 -3.82 -7.33 -14.01
C GLU A 61 -2.54 -7.32 -13.14
N ALA A 62 -1.58 -8.20 -13.47
CA ALA A 62 -0.39 -8.44 -12.67
C ALA A 62 0.87 -8.60 -13.52
N TYR A 63 1.99 -8.14 -12.94
CA TYR A 63 3.33 -8.42 -13.45
C TYR A 63 3.89 -9.69 -12.82
N TYR A 64 4.67 -10.42 -13.62
CA TYR A 64 5.32 -11.65 -13.21
C TYR A 64 6.82 -11.56 -13.47
N ALA A 65 7.63 -12.11 -12.57
CA ALA A 65 9.05 -12.31 -12.83
C ALA A 65 9.23 -13.40 -13.90
N GLU A 66 10.24 -13.29 -14.73
CA GLU A 66 10.52 -14.30 -15.78
C GLU A 66 10.65 -15.71 -15.20
N SER A 67 11.18 -15.83 -13.97
CA SER A 67 11.31 -17.09 -13.25
C SER A 67 9.98 -17.75 -12.84
N GLU A 68 8.87 -16.98 -12.85
CA GLU A 68 7.53 -17.47 -12.53
C GLU A 68 6.77 -17.95 -13.78
N LEU A 69 7.26 -17.58 -14.98
CA LEU A 69 6.61 -17.89 -16.22
C LEU A 69 6.87 -19.33 -16.66
N THR A 70 5.88 -19.89 -17.33
CA THR A 70 6.00 -21.17 -18.05
C THR A 70 5.77 -20.95 -19.53
N LYS A 71 6.14 -21.93 -20.37
CA LYS A 71 5.85 -21.87 -21.81
C LYS A 71 4.64 -22.75 -22.12
N ASN A 72 3.72 -22.22 -22.90
CA ASN A 72 2.61 -22.99 -23.44
C ASN A 72 3.06 -23.92 -24.59
N ALA A 73 2.13 -24.67 -25.19
CA ALA A 73 2.41 -25.62 -26.28
C ALA A 73 3.02 -24.94 -27.52
N ASP A 74 2.73 -23.66 -27.74
CA ASP A 74 3.22 -22.84 -28.86
C ASP A 74 4.55 -22.14 -28.56
N GLY A 75 5.09 -22.33 -27.36
CA GLY A 75 6.35 -21.75 -26.90
C GLY A 75 6.25 -20.31 -26.37
N ALA A 76 5.05 -19.75 -26.26
CA ALA A 76 4.81 -18.43 -25.70
C ALA A 76 4.85 -18.48 -24.15
N PHE A 77 5.34 -17.41 -23.53
CA PHE A 77 5.31 -17.27 -22.08
C PHE A 77 3.89 -17.09 -21.56
N VAL A 78 3.58 -17.77 -20.47
CA VAL A 78 2.30 -17.65 -19.75
C VAL A 78 2.53 -17.56 -18.25
N ALA A 79 1.66 -16.80 -17.59
CA ALA A 79 1.63 -16.66 -16.14
C ALA A 79 1.28 -18.01 -15.44
N PRO A 80 1.51 -18.16 -14.13
CA PRO A 80 1.08 -19.34 -13.37
C PRO A 80 -0.43 -19.61 -13.44
N SER A 81 -1.23 -18.58 -13.69
CA SER A 81 -2.67 -18.67 -13.92
C SER A 81 -3.04 -19.22 -15.30
N GLY A 82 -2.06 -19.41 -16.21
CA GLY A 82 -2.26 -19.73 -17.62
C GLY A 82 -2.68 -18.53 -18.49
N ALA A 83 -2.59 -17.30 -18.00
CA ALA A 83 -2.80 -16.10 -18.79
C ALA A 83 -1.59 -15.86 -19.70
N GLU A 84 -1.84 -15.41 -20.93
CA GLU A 84 -0.80 -14.91 -21.81
C GLU A 84 -0.17 -13.66 -21.19
N VAL A 85 1.16 -13.52 -21.35
CA VAL A 85 1.90 -12.37 -20.89
C VAL A 85 2.57 -11.67 -22.06
N GLU A 86 2.66 -10.36 -21.97
CA GLU A 86 3.40 -9.51 -22.91
C GLU A 86 4.46 -8.71 -22.15
N TRP A 87 5.57 -8.41 -22.81
CA TRP A 87 6.57 -7.53 -22.25
C TRP A 87 6.08 -6.10 -22.35
N VAL A 88 5.86 -5.47 -21.21
CA VAL A 88 5.39 -4.08 -21.12
C VAL A 88 6.47 -3.24 -20.47
N GLU A 89 6.71 -2.08 -21.01
CA GLU A 89 7.50 -1.02 -20.40
C GLU A 89 6.63 0.22 -20.29
N GLU A 90 6.36 0.63 -19.05
CA GLU A 90 5.55 1.82 -18.80
C GLU A 90 6.24 2.76 -17.81
N PRO A 91 6.09 4.08 -17.97
CA PRO A 91 6.53 5.01 -16.94
C PRO A 91 5.78 4.76 -15.65
N SER A 92 6.48 4.80 -14.53
CA SER A 92 5.90 4.64 -13.22
C SER A 92 6.67 5.45 -12.19
N TYR A 93 5.97 5.96 -11.20
CA TYR A 93 6.62 6.49 -10.01
C TYR A 93 7.01 5.36 -9.08
N PHE A 94 8.21 5.46 -8.51
CA PHE A 94 8.76 4.49 -7.57
C PHE A 94 9.01 5.15 -6.21
N PHE A 95 8.58 4.48 -5.16
CA PHE A 95 8.99 4.79 -3.80
C PHE A 95 10.31 4.09 -3.50
N ARG A 96 11.30 4.83 -2.95
CA ARG A 96 12.64 4.33 -2.63
C ARG A 96 12.66 3.37 -1.43
N LEU A 97 11.84 2.32 -1.50
CA LEU A 97 11.69 1.36 -0.41
C LEU A 97 13.01 0.66 -0.07
N SER A 98 13.90 0.49 -1.06
CA SER A 98 15.24 -0.10 -0.86
C SER A 98 16.07 0.64 0.19
N ASN A 99 15.86 1.95 0.37
CA ASN A 99 16.55 2.77 1.37
C ASN A 99 16.03 2.59 2.81
N TRP A 100 14.91 1.88 2.98
CA TRP A 100 14.20 1.80 4.26
C TRP A 100 14.47 0.53 5.05
N GLY A 101 15.21 -0.45 4.50
CA GLY A 101 15.45 -1.74 5.15
C GLY A 101 16.05 -1.61 6.54
N ASP A 102 17.18 -0.93 6.66
CA ASP A 102 17.89 -0.76 7.95
C ASP A 102 17.07 0.07 8.95
N ARG A 103 16.36 1.12 8.47
CA ARG A 103 15.51 1.96 9.32
C ARG A 103 14.33 1.16 9.88
N LEU A 104 13.71 0.32 9.06
CA LEU A 104 12.63 -0.56 9.51
C LEU A 104 13.12 -1.60 10.53
N LEU A 105 14.28 -2.21 10.29
CA LEU A 105 14.86 -3.17 11.22
C LEU A 105 15.20 -2.52 12.57
N ALA A 106 15.79 -1.31 12.55
CA ALA A 106 16.04 -0.54 13.77
C ALA A 106 14.75 -0.21 14.52
N TRP A 107 13.71 0.24 13.80
CA TRP A 107 12.41 0.53 14.40
C TRP A 107 11.76 -0.68 15.05
N TYR A 108 11.88 -1.88 14.44
CA TYR A 108 11.38 -3.12 15.05
C TYR A 108 12.17 -3.55 16.27
N ASP A 109 13.47 -3.25 16.33
CA ASP A 109 14.30 -3.56 17.49
C ASP A 109 13.95 -2.66 18.67
N GLU A 110 13.62 -1.40 18.42
CA GLU A 110 13.12 -0.44 19.42
C GLU A 110 11.66 -0.74 19.84
N ASN A 111 10.87 -1.37 18.95
CA ASN A 111 9.45 -1.65 19.17
C ASN A 111 9.13 -3.15 18.96
N PRO A 112 9.59 -4.04 19.85
CA PRO A 112 9.56 -5.49 19.65
C PRO A 112 8.14 -6.08 19.53
N ASP A 113 7.12 -5.36 19.99
CA ASP A 113 5.71 -5.77 19.96
C ASP A 113 4.90 -5.07 18.87
N CYS A 114 5.55 -4.29 17.97
CA CYS A 114 4.83 -3.56 16.93
C CYS A 114 4.27 -4.46 15.83
N VAL A 115 4.75 -5.71 15.70
CA VAL A 115 4.16 -6.73 14.81
C VAL A 115 3.89 -8.00 15.60
N MET A 116 2.65 -8.43 15.64
CA MET A 116 2.21 -9.59 16.42
C MET A 116 1.39 -10.57 15.55
N PRO A 117 1.42 -11.86 15.87
CA PRO A 117 2.27 -12.55 16.87
C PRO A 117 3.76 -12.54 16.45
N LYS A 118 4.63 -12.98 17.36
CA LYS A 118 6.10 -12.98 17.15
C LYS A 118 6.53 -13.72 15.87
N SER A 119 5.80 -14.75 15.46
CA SER A 119 6.06 -15.44 14.19
C SER A 119 5.95 -14.49 12.98
N ARG A 120 5.02 -13.53 13.02
CA ARG A 120 4.84 -12.53 11.97
C ARG A 120 5.94 -11.49 11.97
N MET A 121 6.42 -11.07 13.16
CA MET A 121 7.60 -10.22 13.27
C MET A 121 8.83 -10.89 12.65
N ASN A 122 9.03 -12.19 12.90
CA ASN A 122 10.15 -12.94 12.33
C ASN A 122 10.04 -13.02 10.78
N GLU A 123 8.84 -13.25 10.26
CA GLU A 123 8.57 -13.26 8.81
C GLU A 123 8.91 -11.92 8.17
N VAL A 124 8.45 -10.82 8.76
CA VAL A 124 8.71 -9.46 8.29
C VAL A 124 10.22 -9.13 8.32
N LYS A 125 10.89 -9.39 9.44
CA LYS A 125 12.35 -9.17 9.54
C LYS A 125 13.14 -10.03 8.56
N SER A 126 12.73 -11.28 8.33
CA SER A 126 13.36 -12.16 7.35
C SER A 126 13.21 -11.62 5.92
N PHE A 127 12.01 -11.13 5.58
CA PHE A 127 11.76 -10.54 4.27
C PHE A 127 12.65 -9.30 4.02
N ILE A 128 12.72 -8.40 4.99
CA ILE A 128 13.54 -7.18 4.86
C ILE A 128 15.03 -7.52 4.74
N LYS A 129 15.52 -8.50 5.52
CA LYS A 129 16.91 -8.96 5.44
C LYS A 129 17.26 -9.63 4.11
N GLY A 130 16.28 -10.10 3.36
CA GLY A 130 16.44 -10.59 2.00
C GLY A 130 16.72 -9.51 0.96
N GLY A 131 16.58 -8.24 1.34
CA GLY A 131 16.68 -7.07 0.47
C GLY A 131 15.30 -6.53 0.09
N LEU A 132 15.20 -5.21 -0.04
CA LEU A 132 14.01 -4.52 -0.52
C LEU A 132 14.34 -3.84 -1.84
N ASP A 133 13.46 -4.01 -2.82
CA ASP A 133 13.48 -3.27 -4.07
C ASP A 133 12.57 -2.04 -3.98
N ASP A 134 12.83 -1.04 -4.84
CA ASP A 134 11.96 0.13 -4.94
C ASP A 134 10.57 -0.28 -5.43
N LEU A 135 9.56 0.32 -4.82
CA LEU A 135 8.18 -0.06 -5.03
C LEU A 135 7.51 0.87 -6.05
N SER A 136 7.00 0.31 -7.15
CA SER A 136 6.16 1.05 -8.08
C SER A 136 4.84 1.48 -7.41
N VAL A 137 4.57 2.80 -7.40
CA VAL A 137 3.44 3.41 -6.69
C VAL A 137 2.47 4.15 -7.58
N SER A 138 2.62 4.06 -8.90
CA SER A 138 1.66 4.60 -9.87
C SER A 138 1.44 3.66 -11.05
N ARG A 139 0.39 3.94 -11.84
CA ARG A 139 0.03 3.22 -13.07
C ARG A 139 -0.49 4.19 -14.11
N THR A 140 -0.24 3.89 -15.39
CA THR A 140 -0.76 4.60 -16.55
C THR A 140 -1.77 3.77 -17.36
N SER A 141 -1.78 2.46 -17.15
CA SER A 141 -2.56 1.50 -17.92
C SER A 141 -4.09 1.60 -17.76
N PHE A 142 -4.57 2.30 -16.72
CA PHE A 142 -6.00 2.56 -16.51
C PHE A 142 -6.24 3.95 -15.89
N LYS A 143 -7.45 4.46 -16.09
CA LYS A 143 -7.82 5.83 -15.72
C LYS A 143 -8.64 5.94 -14.43
N TRP A 144 -9.00 4.80 -13.80
CA TRP A 144 -9.77 4.79 -12.56
C TRP A 144 -8.85 4.71 -11.35
N GLY A 145 -8.94 5.69 -10.46
CA GLY A 145 -8.12 5.75 -9.24
C GLY A 145 -7.96 7.18 -8.76
N ILE A 146 -7.01 7.40 -7.86
CA ILE A 146 -6.65 8.72 -7.36
C ILE A 146 -5.55 9.28 -8.27
N PRO A 147 -5.80 10.44 -8.95
CA PRO A 147 -4.79 11.05 -9.80
C PRO A 147 -3.55 11.47 -9.01
N VAL A 148 -2.38 11.29 -9.62
CA VAL A 148 -1.13 11.79 -9.09
C VAL A 148 -1.12 13.32 -9.18
N PRO A 149 -0.80 14.05 -8.10
CA PRO A 149 -0.74 15.51 -8.15
C PRO A 149 0.31 16.00 -9.14
N GLY A 150 -0.14 16.80 -10.14
CA GLY A 150 0.73 17.38 -11.15
C GLY A 150 1.06 16.47 -12.34
N ASP A 151 0.46 15.28 -12.40
CA ASP A 151 0.65 14.33 -13.50
C ASP A 151 -0.64 13.54 -13.75
N ASP A 152 -1.49 14.04 -14.63
CA ASP A 152 -2.81 13.47 -14.92
C ASP A 152 -2.75 12.15 -15.72
N ASP A 153 -1.59 11.78 -16.25
CA ASP A 153 -1.39 10.50 -16.94
C ASP A 153 -1.22 9.33 -15.97
N HIS A 154 -0.86 9.64 -14.72
CA HIS A 154 -0.65 8.65 -13.67
C HIS A 154 -1.78 8.64 -12.65
N ILE A 155 -2.14 7.45 -12.20
CA ILE A 155 -2.95 7.24 -11.00
C ILE A 155 -2.14 6.51 -9.93
N MET A 156 -2.47 6.74 -8.67
CA MET A 156 -1.79 6.07 -7.56
C MET A 156 -2.09 4.58 -7.57
N TYR A 157 -1.07 3.79 -7.30
CA TYR A 157 -1.20 2.35 -7.15
C TYR A 157 -2.01 2.00 -5.90
N VAL A 158 -2.77 0.92 -6.00
CA VAL A 158 -3.77 0.50 -5.01
C VAL A 158 -3.26 0.50 -3.55
N TRP A 159 -2.02 0.14 -3.30
CA TRP A 159 -1.53 0.08 -1.92
C TRP A 159 -1.18 1.45 -1.32
N MET A 160 -0.78 2.43 -2.14
CA MET A 160 -0.66 3.81 -1.68
C MET A 160 -2.04 4.37 -1.32
N ASP A 161 -3.04 4.13 -2.18
CA ASP A 161 -4.43 4.47 -1.95
C ASP A 161 -4.97 3.73 -0.70
N ALA A 162 -4.97 2.40 -0.71
CA ALA A 162 -5.60 1.61 0.33
C ALA A 162 -5.02 1.86 1.73
N LEU A 163 -3.70 1.96 1.90
CA LEU A 163 -3.08 2.14 3.22
C LEU A 163 -3.34 3.52 3.82
N THR A 164 -3.48 4.54 2.99
CA THR A 164 -3.77 5.90 3.46
C THR A 164 -5.15 6.04 4.12
N ASN A 165 -6.07 5.06 3.94
CA ASN A 165 -7.38 5.10 4.58
C ASN A 165 -7.30 5.23 6.11
N TYR A 166 -6.32 4.61 6.75
CA TYR A 166 -6.16 4.62 8.20
C TYR A 166 -5.99 6.03 8.77
N ILE A 167 -5.10 6.83 8.17
CA ILE A 167 -4.90 8.22 8.62
C ILE A 167 -6.05 9.13 8.14
N THR A 168 -6.66 8.83 6.99
CA THR A 168 -7.84 9.56 6.53
C THR A 168 -8.95 9.52 7.57
N ALA A 169 -9.21 8.34 8.14
CA ALA A 169 -10.23 8.14 9.16
C ALA A 169 -9.98 8.99 10.42
N THR A 170 -8.73 9.33 10.71
CA THR A 170 -8.34 10.14 11.87
C THR A 170 -8.34 11.66 11.62
N GLY A 171 -8.62 12.09 10.38
CA GLY A 171 -8.74 13.52 10.05
C GLY A 171 -7.57 14.09 9.25
N TYR A 172 -6.57 13.27 8.89
CA TYR A 172 -5.49 13.68 8.02
C TYR A 172 -6.02 14.26 6.68
N PRO A 173 -5.44 15.33 6.13
CA PRO A 173 -4.10 15.88 6.40
C PRO A 173 -4.01 16.96 7.49
N ASP A 174 -5.08 17.25 8.22
CA ASP A 174 -5.02 18.20 9.33
C ASP A 174 -4.39 17.57 10.57
N LEU A 175 -3.04 17.71 10.69
CA LEU A 175 -2.25 17.20 11.80
C LEU A 175 -2.57 17.87 13.14
N GLU A 176 -3.14 19.08 13.09
CA GLU A 176 -3.46 19.86 14.29
C GLU A 176 -4.86 19.56 14.83
N SER A 177 -5.70 18.85 14.06
CA SER A 177 -7.04 18.50 14.51
C SER A 177 -7.04 17.63 15.77
N ASP A 178 -8.01 17.87 16.65
CA ASP A 178 -8.18 17.09 17.89
C ASP A 178 -8.39 15.61 17.56
N LYS A 179 -9.07 15.30 16.45
CA LYS A 179 -9.31 13.94 16.00
C LYS A 179 -8.00 13.24 15.62
N PHE A 180 -7.13 13.90 14.83
CA PHE A 180 -5.84 13.32 14.46
C PHE A 180 -4.98 13.08 15.70
N LYS A 181 -4.83 14.06 16.56
CA LYS A 181 -4.03 13.96 17.80
C LYS A 181 -4.55 12.89 18.76
N ALA A 182 -5.85 12.65 18.80
CA ALA A 182 -6.45 11.64 19.66
C ALA A 182 -6.29 10.21 19.16
N PHE A 183 -6.31 10.01 17.82
CA PHE A 183 -6.40 8.67 17.22
C PHE A 183 -5.15 8.25 16.43
N TRP A 184 -4.21 9.17 16.18
CA TRP A 184 -2.96 8.83 15.54
C TRP A 184 -1.75 9.10 16.45
N PRO A 185 -0.76 8.19 16.57
CA PRO A 185 -0.67 6.91 15.85
C PRO A 185 -1.69 5.88 16.35
N ALA A 186 -2.25 5.10 15.39
CA ALA A 186 -3.21 4.06 15.70
C ALA A 186 -2.66 3.04 16.70
N ASN A 187 -3.49 2.63 17.67
CA ASN A 187 -3.07 1.63 18.66
C ASN A 187 -2.88 0.25 18.04
N LEU A 188 -3.70 -0.10 17.05
CA LEU A 188 -3.69 -1.40 16.42
C LEU A 188 -4.22 -1.33 14.99
N HIS A 189 -3.51 -1.96 14.06
CA HIS A 189 -4.04 -2.41 12.78
C HIS A 189 -4.29 -3.92 12.85
N MET A 190 -5.54 -4.34 12.81
CA MET A 190 -5.94 -5.73 12.73
C MET A 190 -6.13 -6.11 11.28
N VAL A 191 -5.32 -7.02 10.75
CA VAL A 191 -5.28 -7.33 9.31
C VAL A 191 -5.20 -8.83 9.05
N GLY A 192 -5.55 -9.25 7.84
CA GLY A 192 -5.32 -10.62 7.39
C GLY A 192 -3.83 -10.88 7.12
N LYS A 193 -3.39 -12.11 7.35
CA LYS A 193 -1.98 -12.50 7.12
C LYS A 193 -1.50 -12.24 5.68
N ASP A 194 -2.39 -12.30 4.72
CA ASP A 194 -2.05 -12.17 3.30
C ASP A 194 -1.64 -10.73 2.94
N ILE A 195 -2.02 -9.76 3.77
CA ILE A 195 -1.68 -8.34 3.61
C ILE A 195 -0.67 -7.85 4.66
N LEU A 196 -0.02 -8.77 5.37
CA LEU A 196 0.95 -8.44 6.42
C LEU A 196 2.08 -7.53 5.90
N ARG A 197 2.69 -7.84 4.75
CA ARG A 197 3.82 -7.08 4.21
C ARG A 197 3.46 -5.64 3.92
N PHE A 198 2.27 -5.40 3.41
CA PHE A 198 1.78 -4.05 3.12
C PHE A 198 1.64 -3.21 4.40
N HIS A 199 1.16 -3.81 5.49
CA HIS A 199 0.90 -3.12 6.75
C HIS A 199 2.12 -3.03 7.67
N ALA A 200 3.01 -4.00 7.60
CA ALA A 200 4.18 -4.04 8.48
C ALA A 200 5.46 -3.52 7.81
N ILE A 201 5.54 -3.43 6.48
CA ILE A 201 6.73 -2.94 5.77
C ILE A 201 6.42 -1.65 5.02
N TYR A 202 5.52 -1.71 4.01
CA TYR A 202 5.29 -0.56 3.13
C TYR A 202 4.65 0.61 3.86
N TRP A 203 3.63 0.35 4.67
CA TRP A 203 2.93 1.39 5.40
C TRP A 203 3.80 2.13 6.42
N PRO A 204 4.56 1.47 7.32
CA PRO A 204 5.51 2.16 8.17
C PRO A 204 6.56 2.95 7.39
N ALA A 205 7.08 2.41 6.27
CA ALA A 205 8.04 3.12 5.42
C ALA A 205 7.43 4.39 4.82
N PHE A 206 6.22 4.34 4.24
CA PHE A 206 5.52 5.52 3.72
C PHE A 206 5.30 6.58 4.79
N LEU A 207 4.85 6.19 5.98
CA LEU A 207 4.60 7.11 7.07
C LEU A 207 5.88 7.79 7.54
N MET A 208 6.92 7.03 7.86
CA MET A 208 8.20 7.58 8.29
C MET A 208 8.83 8.47 7.21
N ALA A 209 8.75 8.07 5.95
CA ALA A 209 9.20 8.87 4.81
C ALA A 209 8.42 10.19 4.69
N ALA A 210 7.11 10.17 4.95
CA ALA A 210 6.27 11.37 4.99
C ALA A 210 6.44 12.21 6.27
N GLY A 211 7.25 11.75 7.24
CA GLY A 211 7.46 12.41 8.54
C GLY A 211 6.31 12.20 9.52
N LEU A 212 5.63 11.07 9.42
CA LEU A 212 4.54 10.66 10.28
C LEU A 212 4.96 9.43 11.12
N GLU A 213 4.36 9.29 12.29
CA GLU A 213 4.60 8.11 13.14
C GLU A 213 3.89 6.88 12.56
N PRO A 214 4.52 5.68 12.56
CA PRO A 214 3.86 4.44 12.26
C PRO A 214 2.81 4.06 13.31
N PRO A 215 1.86 3.15 12.99
CA PRO A 215 0.95 2.59 13.99
C PRO A 215 1.73 1.86 15.08
N LYS A 216 1.21 1.89 16.31
CA LYS A 216 1.89 1.25 17.46
C LYS A 216 1.97 -0.26 17.31
N ARG A 217 0.99 -0.87 16.61
CA ARG A 217 0.96 -2.33 16.43
C ARG A 217 0.21 -2.73 15.16
N VAL A 218 0.72 -3.77 14.52
CA VAL A 218 0.04 -4.56 13.48
C VAL A 218 -0.14 -5.98 14.02
N PHE A 219 -1.35 -6.51 13.95
CA PHE A 219 -1.68 -7.89 14.31
C PHE A 219 -2.23 -8.63 13.09
N ALA A 220 -1.64 -9.79 12.74
CA ALA A 220 -2.05 -10.58 11.56
C ALA A 220 -2.04 -12.10 11.84
#